data_289a5218c4861d6777702b195cd2b78d
#
_entry.id   289a5218c4861d6777702b195cd2b78d
#
_cell.length_a   1.000
_cell.length_b   1.000
_cell.length_c   1.000
_cell.angle_alpha   90.00
_cell.angle_beta   90.00
_cell.angle_gamma   90.00
#
_symmetry.space_group_name_H-M   'P 1'
#
loop_
_entity.id
_entity.type
_entity.pdbx_description
1 polymer ?
#
loop_
_entity_poly.entity_id
_entity_poly.type
_entity_poly.pdbx_seq_one_letter_code
_entity_poly.pdbx_strand_id
1 'polypeptide(L)'
;MIDTNNTIVIIEATFNPNGMHTPEFKEYSRRSNANGEAHGGVVLNKYQVTANLGKGETPHMILVIKYPSQELARQTFTNEEYQSILPLREIAFKEVKIFETNSQIA
;
A
#
# COMPACT_ATOMS: atom_id res chain seq x y z
N MET A 1 23.48 7.48 12.22
CA MET A 1 22.46 7.38 13.28
C MET A 1 21.27 6.62 12.78
N ILE A 2 20.81 5.64 13.53
CA ILE A 2 19.64 4.86 13.18
C ILE A 2 18.40 5.67 13.53
N ASP A 3 17.54 5.87 12.53
CA ASP A 3 16.26 6.50 12.78
C ASP A 3 15.27 5.41 13.22
N THR A 4 15.03 5.35 14.53
CA THR A 4 14.16 4.33 15.11
C THR A 4 12.67 4.67 14.99
N ASN A 5 12.34 5.87 14.47
CA ASN A 5 10.95 6.30 14.32
C ASN A 5 10.34 5.93 12.98
N ASN A 6 11.17 5.57 12.01
CA ASN A 6 10.67 5.18 10.70
C ASN A 6 9.84 3.91 10.77
N THR A 7 8.72 3.94 10.06
CA THR A 7 7.83 2.79 9.95
C THR A 7 7.80 2.35 8.50
N ILE A 8 7.94 1.06 8.28
CA ILE A 8 7.81 0.47 6.95
C ILE A 8 6.41 -0.14 6.83
N VAL A 9 5.69 0.28 5.80
CA VAL A 9 4.40 -0.31 5.46
C VAL A 9 4.58 -1.17 4.22
N ILE A 10 4.07 -2.41 4.29
CA ILE A 10 4.12 -3.34 3.18
C ILE A 10 2.68 -3.56 2.71
N ILE A 11 2.44 -3.31 1.43
CA ILE A 11 1.13 -3.50 0.82
C ILE A 11 1.22 -4.67 -0.15
N GLU A 12 0.31 -5.63 0.00
CA GLU A 12 0.13 -6.74 -0.94
C GLU A 12 -1.21 -6.56 -1.63
N ALA A 13 -1.19 -6.46 -2.94
CA ALA A 13 -2.40 -6.18 -3.71
C ALA A 13 -2.65 -7.23 -4.78
N THR A 14 -3.92 -7.64 -4.89
CA THR A 14 -4.40 -8.56 -5.92
C THR A 14 -5.47 -7.85 -6.72
N PHE A 15 -5.30 -7.77 -8.03
CA PHE A 15 -6.26 -7.09 -8.89
C PHE A 15 -7.48 -7.97 -9.17
N ASN A 16 -8.63 -7.34 -9.36
CA ASN A 16 -9.76 -7.96 -10.03
C ASN A 16 -9.40 -8.22 -11.50
N PRO A 17 -10.09 -9.13 -12.19
CA PRO A 17 -9.88 -9.28 -13.64
C PRO A 17 -10.00 -7.91 -14.33
N ASN A 18 -8.97 -7.55 -15.10
CA ASN A 18 -8.85 -6.23 -15.75
C ASN A 18 -8.84 -5.03 -14.82
N GLY A 19 -8.74 -5.23 -13.50
CA GLY A 19 -8.78 -4.14 -12.52
C GLY A 19 -7.71 -3.09 -12.74
N MET A 20 -6.51 -3.52 -13.15
CA MET A 20 -5.39 -2.65 -13.44
C MET A 20 -5.64 -1.71 -14.63
N HIS A 21 -6.56 -2.05 -15.52
CA HIS A 21 -6.86 -1.29 -16.73
C HIS A 21 -8.11 -0.42 -16.60
N THR A 22 -8.64 -0.27 -15.40
CA THR A 22 -9.83 0.53 -15.15
C THR A 22 -9.48 2.00 -14.88
N PRO A 23 -10.37 2.94 -15.23
CA PRO A 23 -10.18 4.34 -14.81
C PRO A 23 -10.20 4.49 -13.30
N GLU A 24 -10.93 3.62 -12.60
CA GLU A 24 -10.97 3.62 -11.13
C GLU A 24 -9.60 3.31 -10.52
N PHE A 25 -8.83 2.41 -11.12
CA PHE A 25 -7.47 2.15 -10.65
C PHE A 25 -6.57 3.37 -10.81
N LYS A 26 -6.67 4.07 -11.95
CA LYS A 26 -5.89 5.28 -12.18
C LYS A 26 -6.19 6.35 -11.14
N GLU A 27 -7.46 6.58 -10.90
CA GLU A 27 -7.89 7.60 -9.93
C GLU A 27 -7.48 7.19 -8.50
N TYR A 28 -7.69 5.93 -8.14
CA TYR A 28 -7.24 5.41 -6.85
C TYR A 28 -5.74 5.62 -6.65
N SER A 29 -4.93 5.23 -7.64
CA SER A 29 -3.48 5.33 -7.56
C SER A 29 -3.03 6.78 -7.40
N ARG A 30 -3.60 7.69 -8.20
CA ARG A 30 -3.26 9.10 -8.14
C ARG A 30 -3.57 9.69 -6.77
N ARG A 31 -4.76 9.41 -6.25
CA ARG A 31 -5.22 9.98 -4.99
C ARG A 31 -4.54 9.34 -3.78
N SER A 32 -4.34 8.02 -3.81
CA SER A 32 -3.65 7.34 -2.71
C SER A 32 -2.18 7.74 -2.64
N ASN A 33 -1.51 7.91 -3.78
CA ASN A 33 -0.13 8.37 -3.80
C ASN A 33 -0.01 9.79 -3.23
N ALA A 34 -0.89 10.70 -3.64
CA ALA A 34 -0.88 12.06 -3.11
C ALA A 34 -1.14 12.09 -1.60
N ASN A 35 -2.08 11.28 -1.14
CA ASN A 35 -2.41 11.16 0.27
C ASN A 35 -1.21 10.61 1.07
N GLY A 36 -0.53 9.59 0.54
CA GLY A 36 0.66 9.03 1.18
C GLY A 36 1.78 10.05 1.27
N GLU A 37 2.05 10.78 0.20
CA GLU A 37 3.08 11.82 0.17
C GLU A 37 2.78 12.93 1.18
N ALA A 38 1.51 13.31 1.31
CA ALA A 38 1.09 14.32 2.28
C ALA A 38 1.38 13.92 3.73
N HIS A 39 1.53 12.62 3.99
CA HIS A 39 1.87 12.07 5.30
C HIS A 39 3.33 11.64 5.42
N GLY A 40 4.17 12.07 4.48
CA GLY A 40 5.60 11.78 4.51
C GLY A 40 5.98 10.41 3.98
N GLY A 41 5.05 9.72 3.32
CA GLY A 41 5.32 8.41 2.74
C GLY A 41 6.24 8.50 1.53
N VAL A 42 7.22 7.60 1.48
CA VAL A 42 8.17 7.48 0.37
C VAL A 42 8.15 6.03 -0.09
N VAL A 43 7.79 5.79 -1.35
CA VAL A 43 7.83 4.44 -1.92
C VAL A 43 9.29 4.06 -2.12
N LEU A 44 9.73 3.04 -1.40
CA LEU A 44 11.10 2.52 -1.51
C LEU A 44 11.21 1.51 -2.65
N ASN A 45 10.22 0.64 -2.76
CA ASN A 45 10.23 -0.43 -3.75
C ASN A 45 8.81 -0.76 -4.19
N LYS A 46 8.71 -1.21 -5.43
CA LYS A 46 7.47 -1.68 -6.02
C LYS A 46 7.80 -2.92 -6.83
N TYR A 47 7.15 -4.04 -6.50
CA TYR A 47 7.46 -5.32 -7.11
C TYR A 47 6.23 -5.92 -7.78
N GLN A 48 6.45 -6.50 -8.95
CA GLN A 48 5.49 -7.42 -9.56
C GLN A 48 5.83 -8.82 -9.07
N VAL A 49 4.86 -9.52 -8.49
CA VAL A 49 5.08 -10.89 -8.02
C VAL A 49 5.04 -11.82 -9.24
N THR A 50 6.05 -12.65 -9.37
CA THR A 50 6.16 -13.58 -10.51
C THR A 50 5.84 -15.02 -10.13
N ALA A 51 6.01 -15.39 -8.85
CA ALA A 51 5.72 -16.75 -8.40
C ALA A 51 5.56 -16.77 -6.89
N ASN A 52 4.76 -17.70 -6.41
CA ASN A 52 4.68 -18.03 -4.98
C ASN A 52 5.47 -19.31 -4.76
N LEU A 53 6.59 -19.19 -4.06
CA LEU A 53 7.44 -20.35 -3.77
C LEU A 53 7.02 -21.07 -2.49
N GLY A 54 6.02 -20.56 -1.80
CA GLY A 54 5.46 -21.17 -0.59
C GLY A 54 4.04 -21.63 -0.80
N LYS A 55 3.16 -21.26 0.13
CA LYS A 55 1.73 -21.63 0.12
C LYS A 55 0.86 -20.40 0.25
N GLY A 56 -0.42 -20.57 -0.06
CA GLY A 56 -1.42 -19.53 0.09
C GLY A 56 -1.63 -18.74 -1.17
N GLU A 57 -2.49 -17.74 -1.08
CA GLU A 57 -2.81 -16.89 -2.22
C GLU A 57 -1.63 -16.01 -2.58
N THR A 58 -1.50 -15.74 -3.88
CA THR A 58 -0.37 -14.96 -4.41
C THR A 58 -0.87 -13.57 -4.79
N PRO A 59 -0.34 -12.51 -4.17
CA PRO A 59 -0.66 -11.16 -4.64
C PRO A 59 -0.02 -10.90 -5.99
N HIS A 60 -0.52 -9.90 -6.71
CA HIS A 60 0.07 -9.48 -7.98
C HIS A 60 1.20 -8.47 -7.76
N MET A 61 1.10 -7.66 -6.72
CA MET A 61 1.99 -6.52 -6.51
C MET A 61 2.31 -6.36 -5.04
N ILE A 62 3.55 -5.96 -4.76
CA ILE A 62 3.99 -5.60 -3.41
C ILE A 62 4.59 -4.21 -3.44
N LEU A 63 4.14 -3.33 -2.53
CA LEU A 63 4.72 -2.02 -2.32
C LEU A 63 5.38 -1.96 -0.95
N VAL A 64 6.53 -1.31 -0.89
CA VAL A 64 7.25 -1.05 0.36
C VAL A 64 7.38 0.46 0.51
N ILE A 65 6.76 1.02 1.55
CA ILE A 65 6.67 2.45 1.76
C ILE A 65 7.24 2.79 3.14
N LYS A 66 8.10 3.80 3.17
CA LYS A 66 8.65 4.31 4.43
C LYS A 66 7.86 5.54 4.88
N TYR A 67 7.46 5.57 6.15
CA TYR A 67 6.82 6.72 6.78
C TYR A 67 7.68 7.22 7.94
N PRO A 68 7.61 8.53 8.26
CA PRO A 68 8.39 9.08 9.38
C PRO A 68 7.97 8.54 10.75
N SER A 69 6.72 8.06 10.88
CA SER A 69 6.22 7.55 12.15
C SER A 69 5.05 6.60 11.91
N GLN A 70 4.73 5.79 12.93
CA GLN A 70 3.54 4.93 12.91
C GLN A 70 2.27 5.77 12.79
N GLU A 71 2.21 6.89 13.48
CA GLU A 71 1.04 7.75 13.47
C GLU A 71 0.73 8.24 12.06
N LEU A 72 1.74 8.75 11.33
CA LEU A 72 1.55 9.22 9.98
C LEU A 72 1.15 8.10 9.03
N ALA A 73 1.75 6.92 9.18
CA ALA A 73 1.36 5.75 8.41
C ALA A 73 -0.11 5.40 8.64
N ARG A 74 -0.54 5.34 9.89
CA ARG A 74 -1.93 5.01 10.23
C ARG A 74 -2.91 6.04 9.71
N GLN A 75 -2.58 7.32 9.84
CA GLN A 75 -3.42 8.40 9.33
C GLN A 75 -3.64 8.30 7.83
N THR A 76 -2.62 7.86 7.07
CA THR A 76 -2.73 7.70 5.63
C THR A 76 -3.88 6.76 5.24
N PHE A 77 -4.06 5.68 5.99
CA PHE A 77 -5.03 4.64 5.65
C PHE A 77 -6.34 4.72 6.43
N THR A 78 -6.49 5.73 7.29
CA THR A 78 -7.70 5.91 8.10
C THR A 78 -8.35 7.28 7.93
N ASN A 79 -7.70 8.23 7.23
CA ASN A 79 -8.23 9.58 7.07
C ASN A 79 -9.40 9.62 6.10
N GLU A 80 -10.07 10.78 6.02
CA GLU A 80 -11.25 10.95 5.17
C GLU A 80 -10.92 10.77 3.70
N GLU A 81 -9.77 11.24 3.25
CA GLU A 81 -9.38 11.11 1.85
C GLU A 81 -9.27 9.64 1.46
N TYR A 82 -8.62 8.82 2.29
CA TYR A 82 -8.51 7.40 1.98
C TYR A 82 -9.88 6.70 2.03
N GLN A 83 -10.71 7.05 3.01
CA GLN A 83 -12.08 6.51 3.08
C GLN A 83 -12.87 6.83 1.81
N SER A 84 -12.67 8.02 1.26
CA SER A 84 -13.40 8.46 0.06
C SER A 84 -13.03 7.69 -1.20
N ILE A 85 -11.84 7.07 -1.24
CA ILE A 85 -11.39 6.31 -2.42
C ILE A 85 -11.56 4.80 -2.26
N LEU A 86 -12.10 4.31 -1.15
CA LEU A 86 -12.37 2.88 -0.97
C LEU A 86 -13.25 2.28 -2.07
N PRO A 87 -14.32 2.95 -2.53
CA PRO A 87 -15.11 2.40 -3.65
C PRO A 87 -14.29 2.18 -4.92
N LEU A 88 -13.32 3.07 -5.20
CA LEU A 88 -12.42 2.89 -6.34
C LEU A 88 -11.52 1.69 -6.15
N ARG A 89 -11.01 1.51 -4.92
CA ARG A 89 -10.16 0.39 -4.58
C ARG A 89 -10.88 -0.94 -4.80
N GLU A 90 -12.14 -1.03 -4.40
CA GLU A 90 -12.92 -2.26 -4.52
C GLU A 90 -13.21 -2.64 -5.98
N ILE A 91 -13.30 -1.66 -6.87
CA ILE A 91 -13.45 -1.95 -8.30
C ILE A 91 -12.15 -2.49 -8.90
N ALA A 92 -11.03 -1.90 -8.52
CA ALA A 92 -9.73 -2.26 -9.08
C ALA A 92 -9.15 -3.55 -8.48
N PHE A 93 -9.34 -3.74 -7.17
CA PHE A 93 -8.65 -4.81 -6.44
C PHE A 93 -9.62 -5.81 -5.85
N LYS A 94 -9.25 -7.08 -5.97
CA LYS A 94 -9.90 -8.17 -5.25
C LYS A 94 -9.54 -8.11 -3.77
N GLU A 95 -8.28 -7.79 -3.46
CA GLU A 95 -7.78 -7.77 -2.08
C GLU A 95 -6.60 -6.81 -1.98
N VAL A 96 -6.58 -6.02 -0.91
CA VAL A 96 -5.44 -5.18 -0.54
C VAL A 96 -5.14 -5.44 0.92
N LYS A 97 -3.94 -5.91 1.21
CA LYS A 97 -3.46 -6.08 2.58
C LYS A 97 -2.42 -5.00 2.86
N ILE A 98 -2.56 -4.33 3.98
CA ILE A 98 -1.70 -3.23 4.37
C ILE A 98 -1.11 -3.57 5.74
N PHE A 99 0.20 -3.80 5.77
CA PHE A 99 0.89 -4.21 7.00
C PHE A 99 1.80 -3.09 7.51
N GLU A 100 1.60 -2.72 8.75
CA GLU A 100 2.53 -1.86 9.47
C GLU A 100 3.60 -2.77 10.07
N THR A 101 4.88 -2.39 9.93
CA THR A 101 5.97 -3.20 10.45
C THR A 101 6.89 -2.39 11.35
N ASN A 102 7.62 -3.07 12.20
CA ASN A 102 8.79 -2.52 12.87
C ASN A 102 10.02 -2.84 12.04
N SER A 103 11.03 -1.98 12.13
CA SER A 103 12.27 -2.17 11.38
C SER A 103 13.11 -3.33 11.89
N GLN A 104 12.76 -3.94 13.02
CA GLN A 104 13.53 -5.02 13.61
C GLN A 104 12.65 -6.18 14.06
N ILE A 105 13.08 -7.36 13.68
CA ILE A 105 12.72 -8.58 14.36
C ILE A 105 13.80 -8.82 15.40
N ALA A 106 13.41 -9.03 16.61
CA ALA A 106 14.34 -9.24 17.72
C ALA A 106 15.30 -10.39 17.46
#